data_ba66becfed58646b28e03d32973e200f
#
_entry.id   ba66becfed58646b28e03d32973e200f
#
_cell.length_a   1.000
_cell.length_b   1.000
_cell.length_c   1.000
_cell.angle_alpha   90.00
_cell.angle_beta   90.00
_cell.angle_gamma   90.00
#
_symmetry.space_group_name_H-M   'P 1'
#
loop_
_entity.id
_entity.type
_entity.pdbx_description
1 polymer ?
#
loop_
_entity_poly.entity_id
_entity_poly.type
_entity_poly.pdbx_seq_one_letter_code
_entity_poly.pdbx_strand_id
1 'polypeptide(L)'
;EIIQKYKKRNDMIKIETQLSGYNCKTCNYEKFKNYIKEKTKINNDLFVKYEIEMFRKLKLRRYINTQRSETKLVNNIKKKYDNKKDNHKITMFIGDWNVSKQMRHFISTPMIGLKRLLKKNFNVITIDEFRTSILDNETEERLENFKVYNENKKGMIKLHSVLARKEEDKVIGLINRDLNSVKNMKKIVNQYMVDQTRPYNFRRGVEIVKIPRESSLKHGCFFVNRTNH
;
A
#
# COMPACT_ATOMS: atom_id res chain seq x y z
N GLU A 1 -16.31 7.68 13.71
CA GLU A 1 -17.77 7.61 13.89
C GLU A 1 -18.25 8.41 15.09
N ILE A 2 -17.72 8.17 16.34
CA ILE A 2 -18.12 8.88 17.58
C ILE A 2 -17.99 10.40 17.43
N ILE A 3 -16.84 10.90 16.97
CA ILE A 3 -16.59 12.33 16.76
C ILE A 3 -17.60 12.92 15.78
N GLN A 4 -17.88 12.25 14.67
CA GLN A 4 -18.81 12.76 13.68
C GLN A 4 -20.25 12.80 14.20
N LYS A 5 -20.68 11.78 14.93
CA LYS A 5 -21.99 11.78 15.60
C LYS A 5 -22.12 12.93 16.60
N TYR A 6 -21.06 13.17 17.40
CA TYR A 6 -21.06 14.27 18.35
C TYR A 6 -21.12 15.63 17.66
N LYS A 7 -20.28 15.87 16.65
CA LYS A 7 -20.28 17.10 15.85
C LYS A 7 -21.64 17.39 15.23
N LYS A 8 -22.29 16.35 14.69
CA LYS A 8 -23.61 16.48 14.09
C LYS A 8 -24.69 16.88 15.11
N ARG A 9 -24.67 16.25 16.31
CA ARG A 9 -25.66 16.55 17.38
C ARG A 9 -25.52 17.97 17.94
N ASN A 10 -24.31 18.52 17.93
CA ASN A 10 -24.00 19.85 18.53
C ASN A 10 -23.85 20.95 17.45
N ASP A 11 -24.36 20.75 16.25
CA ASP A 11 -24.31 21.69 15.12
C ASP A 11 -22.92 22.18 14.73
N MET A 12 -21.87 21.51 15.20
CA MET A 12 -20.49 21.90 14.91
C MET A 12 -20.18 21.79 13.40
N ILE A 13 -20.76 20.79 12.73
CA ILE A 13 -20.56 20.61 11.28
C ILE A 13 -21.11 21.82 10.50
N LYS A 14 -22.26 22.36 10.92
CA LYS A 14 -22.84 23.56 10.26
C LYS A 14 -21.90 24.75 10.38
N ILE A 15 -21.32 24.95 11.58
CA ILE A 15 -20.37 26.05 11.82
C ILE A 15 -19.09 25.84 11.01
N GLU A 16 -18.53 24.61 11.01
CA GLU A 16 -17.34 24.29 10.20
C GLU A 16 -17.57 24.47 8.69
N THR A 17 -18.76 24.16 8.20
CA THR A 17 -19.11 24.26 6.77
C THR A 17 -19.14 25.70 6.29
N GLN A 18 -19.35 26.69 7.16
CA GLN A 18 -19.30 28.12 6.79
C GLN A 18 -17.95 28.51 6.19
N LEU A 19 -16.85 27.87 6.62
CA LEU A 19 -15.52 28.11 6.05
C LEU A 19 -15.31 27.50 4.65
N SER A 20 -16.17 26.60 4.20
CA SER A 20 -16.00 25.96 2.89
C SER A 20 -16.16 26.92 1.71
N GLY A 21 -16.84 28.05 1.92
CA GLY A 21 -16.94 29.13 0.94
C GLY A 21 -15.68 30.00 0.79
N TYR A 22 -14.69 29.82 1.67
CA TYR A 22 -13.48 30.64 1.70
C TYR A 22 -12.25 29.80 1.32
N ASN A 23 -11.45 30.30 0.37
CA ASN A 23 -10.23 29.59 -0.05
C ASN A 23 -9.02 30.03 0.81
N CYS A 24 -8.54 29.12 1.66
CA CYS A 24 -7.35 29.35 2.49
C CYS A 24 -6.01 29.33 1.72
N LYS A 25 -6.02 28.89 0.46
CA LYS A 25 -4.81 28.77 -0.39
C LYS A 25 -4.73 29.84 -1.48
N THR A 26 -5.51 30.91 -1.34
CA THR A 26 -5.49 32.02 -2.30
C THR A 26 -4.26 32.89 -2.10
N CYS A 27 -3.63 33.31 -3.20
CA CYS A 27 -2.58 34.33 -3.20
C CYS A 27 -3.13 35.77 -3.20
N ASN A 28 -4.45 35.95 -3.32
CA ASN A 28 -5.09 37.27 -3.27
C ASN A 28 -5.25 37.75 -1.82
N TYR A 29 -4.62 38.89 -1.50
CA TYR A 29 -4.58 39.40 -0.12
C TYR A 29 -5.98 39.64 0.47
N GLU A 30 -6.89 40.32 -0.28
CA GLU A 30 -8.23 40.63 0.24
C GLU A 30 -9.06 39.34 0.49
N LYS A 31 -8.98 38.37 -0.40
CA LYS A 31 -9.65 37.06 -0.20
C LYS A 31 -9.09 36.33 1.00
N PHE A 32 -7.77 36.37 1.20
CA PHE A 32 -7.12 35.74 2.35
C PHE A 32 -7.47 36.46 3.67
N LYS A 33 -7.48 37.78 3.66
CA LYS A 33 -7.89 38.61 4.80
C LYS A 33 -9.32 38.28 5.23
N ASN A 34 -10.25 38.19 4.29
CA ASN A 34 -11.63 37.80 4.57
C ASN A 34 -11.73 36.38 5.14
N TYR A 35 -10.99 35.44 4.59
CA TYR A 35 -10.88 34.07 5.16
C TYR A 35 -10.42 34.11 6.63
N ILE A 36 -9.38 34.87 6.96
CA ILE A 36 -8.86 34.99 8.34
C ILE A 36 -9.91 35.60 9.29
N LYS A 37 -10.60 36.67 8.86
CA LYS A 37 -11.67 37.29 9.68
C LYS A 37 -12.77 36.27 10.01
N GLU A 38 -13.30 35.57 9.01
CA GLU A 38 -14.36 34.60 9.24
C GLU A 38 -13.85 33.39 10.04
N LYS A 39 -12.64 32.94 9.77
CA LYS A 39 -12.03 31.85 10.56
C LYS A 39 -11.87 32.22 12.03
N THR A 40 -11.46 33.45 12.35
CA THR A 40 -11.29 33.89 13.73
C THR A 40 -12.64 33.90 14.46
N LYS A 41 -13.68 34.44 13.81
CA LYS A 41 -15.06 34.44 14.34
C LYS A 41 -15.54 33.01 14.62
N ILE A 42 -15.43 32.13 13.63
CA ILE A 42 -15.88 30.72 13.73
C ILE A 42 -15.06 29.97 14.78
N ASN A 43 -13.75 30.25 14.90
CA ASN A 43 -12.90 29.60 15.89
C ASN A 43 -13.35 29.94 17.33
N ASN A 44 -13.77 31.15 17.61
CA ASN A 44 -14.28 31.54 18.93
C ASN A 44 -15.52 30.70 19.31
N ASP A 45 -16.45 30.53 18.35
CA ASP A 45 -17.66 29.72 18.56
C ASP A 45 -17.33 28.22 18.72
N LEU A 46 -16.34 27.71 17.96
CA LEU A 46 -15.95 26.32 18.01
C LEU A 46 -15.07 25.99 19.20
N PHE A 47 -14.28 26.94 19.73
CA PHE A 47 -13.32 26.70 20.80
C PHE A 47 -13.99 26.06 22.01
N VAL A 48 -15.07 26.67 22.51
CA VAL A 48 -15.85 26.15 23.65
C VAL A 48 -16.40 24.75 23.39
N LYS A 49 -16.85 24.50 22.14
CA LYS A 49 -17.39 23.18 21.76
C LYS A 49 -16.31 22.10 21.66
N TYR A 50 -15.07 22.47 21.28
CA TYR A 50 -13.93 21.55 21.20
C TYR A 50 -13.16 21.37 22.51
N GLU A 51 -13.36 22.23 23.51
CA GLU A 51 -12.70 22.17 24.82
C GLU A 51 -13.09 20.91 25.60
N ILE A 52 -14.20 20.26 25.26
CA ILE A 52 -14.72 19.08 25.91
C ILE A 52 -13.67 17.97 25.98
N GLU A 53 -13.48 17.42 27.16
CA GLU A 53 -12.50 16.39 27.48
C GLU A 53 -12.55 15.16 26.55
N MET A 54 -13.73 14.83 26.01
CA MET A 54 -13.93 13.73 25.08
C MET A 54 -12.96 13.76 23.90
N PHE A 55 -12.75 14.92 23.26
CA PHE A 55 -11.85 15.04 22.11
C PHE A 55 -10.41 14.74 22.49
N ARG A 56 -9.95 15.22 23.66
CA ARG A 56 -8.61 14.96 24.19
C ARG A 56 -8.43 13.49 24.52
N LYS A 57 -9.41 12.87 25.20
CA LYS A 57 -9.40 11.44 25.51
C LYS A 57 -9.36 10.57 24.26
N LEU A 58 -10.16 10.88 23.26
CA LEU A 58 -10.16 10.13 21.98
C LEU A 58 -8.83 10.29 21.21
N LYS A 59 -8.25 11.49 21.20
CA LYS A 59 -6.93 11.74 20.60
C LYS A 59 -5.84 10.94 21.30
N LEU A 60 -5.82 10.94 22.64
CA LEU A 60 -4.87 10.15 23.43
C LEU A 60 -5.03 8.65 23.20
N ARG A 61 -6.27 8.14 23.22
CA ARG A 61 -6.56 6.72 22.93
C ARG A 61 -6.09 6.33 21.53
N ARG A 62 -6.33 7.17 20.52
CA ARG A 62 -5.84 6.93 19.17
C ARG A 62 -4.31 6.83 19.15
N TYR A 63 -3.62 7.75 19.79
CA TYR A 63 -2.15 7.72 19.89
C TYR A 63 -1.66 6.43 20.54
N ILE A 64 -2.17 6.09 21.72
CA ILE A 64 -1.77 4.86 22.45
C ILE A 64 -2.05 3.60 21.60
N ASN A 65 -3.22 3.51 20.98
CA ASN A 65 -3.58 2.35 20.15
C ASN A 65 -2.70 2.24 18.90
N THR A 66 -2.31 3.37 18.29
CA THR A 66 -1.37 3.37 17.17
C THR A 66 -0.02 2.81 17.62
N GLN A 67 0.54 3.30 18.73
CA GLN A 67 1.82 2.81 19.26
C GLN A 67 1.76 1.30 19.60
N ARG A 68 0.68 0.86 20.24
CA ARG A 68 0.47 -0.58 20.55
C ARG A 68 0.38 -1.43 19.29
N SER A 69 -0.34 -0.97 18.27
CA SER A 69 -0.49 -1.67 16.99
C SER A 69 0.85 -1.78 16.25
N GLU A 70 1.61 -0.68 16.19
CA GLU A 70 2.94 -0.65 15.58
C GLU A 70 3.92 -1.60 16.28
N THR A 71 3.97 -1.56 17.62
CA THR A 71 4.80 -2.47 18.42
C THR A 71 4.39 -3.93 18.21
N LYS A 72 3.08 -4.22 18.20
CA LYS A 72 2.55 -5.57 17.97
C LYS A 72 2.95 -6.08 16.56
N LEU A 73 2.86 -5.23 15.54
CA LEU A 73 3.27 -5.59 14.18
C LEU A 73 4.76 -5.98 14.13
N VAL A 74 5.63 -5.13 14.68
CA VAL A 74 7.07 -5.38 14.73
C VAL A 74 7.39 -6.68 15.47
N ASN A 75 6.78 -6.88 16.65
CA ASN A 75 7.00 -8.09 17.47
C ASN A 75 6.49 -9.35 16.77
N ASN A 76 5.36 -9.29 16.07
CA ASN A 76 4.85 -10.42 15.30
C ASN A 76 5.80 -10.81 14.16
N ILE A 77 6.36 -9.83 13.45
CA ILE A 77 7.35 -10.08 12.40
C ILE A 77 8.61 -10.72 13.01
N LYS A 78 9.14 -10.15 14.09
CA LYS A 78 10.29 -10.74 14.80
C LYS A 78 10.00 -12.15 15.24
N LYS A 79 8.88 -12.39 15.92
CA LYS A 79 8.50 -13.74 16.39
C LYS A 79 8.41 -14.78 15.26
N LYS A 80 7.97 -14.34 14.07
CA LYS A 80 7.76 -15.24 12.92
C LYS A 80 9.04 -15.55 12.15
N TYR A 81 9.96 -14.59 12.04
CA TYR A 81 11.11 -14.66 11.14
C TYR A 81 12.47 -14.55 11.82
N ASP A 82 12.49 -14.27 13.14
CA ASP A 82 13.74 -14.21 13.90
C ASP A 82 14.16 -15.63 14.31
N ASN A 83 15.13 -16.17 13.59
CA ASN A 83 15.82 -17.38 13.99
C ASN A 83 16.77 -17.02 15.14
N LYS A 84 16.40 -17.39 16.37
CA LYS A 84 17.19 -17.17 17.58
C LYS A 84 18.65 -17.70 17.53
N LYS A 85 18.96 -18.51 16.52
CA LYS A 85 20.30 -19.10 16.32
C LYS A 85 21.24 -18.20 15.52
N ASP A 86 20.71 -17.28 14.70
CA ASP A 86 21.49 -16.43 13.82
C ASP A 86 21.29 -14.97 14.24
N ASN A 87 22.36 -14.32 14.63
CA ASN A 87 22.36 -12.90 15.04
C ASN A 87 22.12 -11.95 13.85
N HIS A 88 21.45 -12.43 12.79
CA HIS A 88 21.24 -11.70 11.56
C HIS A 88 19.97 -10.84 11.62
N LYS A 89 20.13 -9.57 11.27
CA LYS A 89 18.99 -8.64 11.17
C LYS A 89 18.08 -9.04 10.01
N ILE A 90 16.78 -9.14 10.27
CA ILE A 90 15.78 -9.44 9.24
C ILE A 90 15.86 -8.40 8.12
N THR A 91 16.03 -8.86 6.89
CA THR A 91 15.97 -8.01 5.68
C THR A 91 14.60 -8.15 5.03
N MET A 92 13.93 -7.04 4.80
CA MET A 92 12.60 -6.97 4.19
C MET A 92 12.70 -6.31 2.82
N PHE A 93 12.11 -6.95 1.83
CA PHE A 93 12.00 -6.40 0.48
C PHE A 93 10.59 -5.85 0.29
N ILE A 94 10.47 -4.58 -0.05
CA ILE A 94 9.20 -3.88 -0.19
C ILE A 94 9.14 -3.22 -1.56
N GLY A 95 7.99 -3.35 -2.22
CA GLY A 95 7.75 -2.66 -3.49
C GLY A 95 7.87 -1.14 -3.39
N ASP A 96 8.19 -0.53 -4.50
CA ASP A 96 8.44 0.91 -4.60
C ASP A 96 7.15 1.74 -4.79
N TRP A 97 5.99 1.15 -4.53
CA TRP A 97 4.71 1.83 -4.63
C TRP A 97 4.69 3.16 -3.86
N ASN A 98 4.25 4.21 -4.50
CA ASN A 98 4.12 5.53 -3.92
C ASN A 98 2.70 6.12 -4.04
N VAL A 99 2.46 7.23 -3.32
CA VAL A 99 1.13 7.86 -3.20
C VAL A 99 0.56 8.37 -4.54
N SER A 100 1.40 8.65 -5.53
CA SER A 100 0.95 9.13 -6.85
C SER A 100 0.14 8.09 -7.63
N LYS A 101 0.25 6.81 -7.25
CA LYS A 101 -0.50 5.69 -7.85
C LYS A 101 -1.76 5.31 -7.07
N GLN A 102 -2.18 6.15 -6.12
CA GLN A 102 -3.37 5.88 -5.32
C GLN A 102 -4.65 5.98 -6.15
N MET A 103 -5.56 5.04 -5.96
CA MET A 103 -6.88 5.08 -6.61
C MET A 103 -7.71 6.24 -6.06
N ARG A 104 -8.34 6.98 -6.97
CA ARG A 104 -9.28 8.06 -6.64
C ARG A 104 -10.43 7.50 -5.78
N HIS A 105 -10.81 8.21 -4.72
CA HIS A 105 -11.87 7.85 -3.77
C HIS A 105 -11.56 6.70 -2.80
N PHE A 106 -10.37 6.11 -2.81
CA PHE A 106 -9.96 5.15 -1.80
C PHE A 106 -9.24 5.81 -0.63
N ILE A 107 -9.35 5.19 0.56
CA ILE A 107 -8.62 5.65 1.75
C ILE A 107 -7.12 5.53 1.49
N SER A 108 -6.40 6.60 1.81
CA SER A 108 -4.94 6.63 1.66
C SER A 108 -4.27 5.53 2.48
N THR A 109 -3.47 4.70 1.81
CA THR A 109 -2.67 3.67 2.49
C THR A 109 -1.46 4.34 3.15
N PRO A 110 -1.22 4.15 4.45
CA PRO A 110 -0.16 4.82 5.20
C PRO A 110 1.24 4.21 4.92
N MET A 111 1.59 4.01 3.65
CA MET A 111 2.85 3.35 3.24
C MET A 111 4.11 4.08 3.70
N ILE A 112 4.10 5.43 3.70
CA ILE A 112 5.25 6.21 4.15
C ILE A 112 5.51 5.96 5.65
N GLY A 113 4.46 5.98 6.45
CA GLY A 113 4.55 5.69 7.89
C GLY A 113 5.01 4.26 8.15
N LEU A 114 4.44 3.30 7.44
CA LEU A 114 4.81 1.89 7.52
C LEU A 114 6.28 1.67 7.13
N LYS A 115 6.72 2.21 5.98
CA LYS A 115 8.15 2.10 5.57
C LYS A 115 9.09 2.71 6.62
N ARG A 116 8.73 3.84 7.23
CA ARG A 116 9.52 4.46 8.32
C ARG A 116 9.59 3.57 9.56
N LEU A 117 8.47 2.98 9.97
CA LEU A 117 8.40 2.06 11.11
C LEU A 117 9.28 0.82 10.86
N LEU A 118 9.18 0.21 9.69
CA LEU A 118 9.95 -0.98 9.33
C LEU A 118 11.44 -0.68 9.26
N LYS A 119 11.86 0.46 8.66
CA LYS A 119 13.27 0.87 8.60
C LYS A 119 13.91 1.09 9.98
N LYS A 120 13.13 1.46 11.00
CA LYS A 120 13.66 1.57 12.38
C LYS A 120 14.03 0.22 13.00
N ASN A 121 13.36 -0.86 12.60
CA ASN A 121 13.46 -2.17 13.24
C ASN A 121 14.13 -3.23 12.39
N PHE A 122 14.16 -3.06 11.07
CA PHE A 122 14.61 -4.06 10.08
C PHE A 122 15.48 -3.40 9.01
N ASN A 123 16.24 -4.23 8.29
CA ASN A 123 16.87 -3.78 7.06
C ASN A 123 15.81 -3.79 5.93
N VAL A 124 15.53 -2.63 5.33
CA VAL A 124 14.46 -2.49 4.32
C VAL A 124 15.05 -2.08 2.99
N ILE A 125 14.89 -2.93 2.00
CA ILE A 125 15.29 -2.71 0.61
C ILE A 125 14.05 -2.50 -0.24
N THR A 126 14.06 -1.47 -1.09
CA THR A 126 12.95 -1.16 -1.99
C THR A 126 13.20 -1.77 -3.36
N ILE A 127 12.19 -2.44 -3.93
CA ILE A 127 12.26 -3.11 -5.24
C ILE A 127 11.32 -2.41 -6.21
N ASP A 128 11.80 -2.18 -7.44
CA ASP A 128 10.94 -1.75 -8.55
C ASP A 128 9.95 -2.88 -8.92
N GLU A 129 8.65 -2.57 -8.86
CA GLU A 129 7.56 -3.52 -9.13
C GLU A 129 7.24 -3.67 -10.63
N PHE A 130 8.09 -3.17 -11.52
CA PHE A 130 7.81 -3.20 -12.95
C PHE A 130 7.47 -4.61 -13.44
N ARG A 131 6.30 -4.77 -14.05
CA ARG A 131 5.71 -6.01 -14.60
C ARG A 131 5.39 -7.11 -13.58
N THR A 132 5.63 -6.95 -12.30
CA THR A 132 5.39 -8.03 -11.32
C THR A 132 3.92 -8.45 -11.20
N SER A 133 2.98 -7.55 -11.47
CA SER A 133 1.53 -7.83 -11.46
C SER A 133 0.96 -8.18 -12.84
N ILE A 134 1.77 -8.24 -13.90
CA ILE A 134 1.31 -8.47 -15.27
C ILE A 134 1.79 -9.82 -15.80
N LEU A 135 2.97 -10.25 -15.38
CA LEU A 135 3.55 -11.52 -15.80
C LEU A 135 3.18 -12.64 -14.84
N ASP A 136 2.93 -13.80 -15.39
CA ASP A 136 2.76 -15.04 -14.62
C ASP A 136 4.04 -15.39 -13.87
N ASN A 137 3.94 -15.76 -12.62
CA ASN A 137 5.11 -16.14 -11.83
C ASN A 137 5.75 -17.47 -12.25
N GLU A 138 5.04 -18.30 -13.00
CA GLU A 138 5.54 -19.60 -13.47
C GLU A 138 6.09 -19.53 -14.89
N THR A 139 5.29 -19.03 -15.83
CA THR A 139 5.62 -19.04 -17.27
C THR A 139 6.21 -17.72 -17.76
N GLU A 140 6.13 -16.65 -16.98
CA GLU A 140 6.46 -15.27 -17.36
C GLU A 140 5.67 -14.74 -18.59
N GLU A 141 4.60 -15.43 -18.95
CA GLU A 141 3.67 -14.96 -19.97
C GLU A 141 2.79 -13.83 -19.44
N ARG A 142 2.27 -13.03 -20.32
CA ARG A 142 1.40 -11.92 -19.96
C ARG A 142 0.03 -12.43 -19.53
N LEU A 143 -0.39 -12.03 -18.33
CA LEU A 143 -1.71 -12.29 -17.79
C LEU A 143 -2.69 -11.19 -18.18
N GLU A 144 -3.95 -11.56 -18.32
CA GLU A 144 -5.03 -10.63 -18.56
C GLU A 144 -5.90 -10.41 -17.32
N ASN A 145 -6.61 -9.29 -17.30
CA ASN A 145 -7.54 -9.03 -16.20
C ASN A 145 -8.82 -9.85 -16.41
N PHE A 146 -9.20 -10.59 -15.38
CA PHE A 146 -10.45 -11.33 -15.39
C PHE A 146 -11.65 -10.37 -15.33
N LYS A 147 -12.64 -10.61 -16.18
CA LYS A 147 -13.86 -9.80 -16.28
C LYS A 147 -15.06 -10.67 -15.95
N VAL A 148 -16.03 -10.14 -15.21
CA VAL A 148 -17.30 -10.79 -14.84
C VAL A 148 -18.46 -9.91 -15.28
N TYR A 149 -19.54 -10.51 -15.71
CA TYR A 149 -20.76 -9.77 -15.97
C TYR A 149 -21.40 -9.32 -14.65
N ASN A 150 -21.75 -8.05 -14.56
CA ASN A 150 -22.43 -7.49 -13.39
C ASN A 150 -23.84 -7.06 -13.79
N GLU A 151 -24.86 -7.72 -13.24
CA GLU A 151 -26.27 -7.47 -13.52
C GLU A 151 -26.70 -6.06 -13.15
N ASN A 152 -26.21 -5.53 -12.00
CA ASN A 152 -26.57 -4.19 -11.53
C ASN A 152 -26.03 -3.08 -12.44
N LYS A 153 -24.88 -3.30 -13.08
CA LYS A 153 -24.24 -2.34 -14.01
C LYS A 153 -24.51 -2.68 -15.47
N LYS A 154 -25.24 -3.75 -15.75
CA LYS A 154 -25.56 -4.25 -17.11
C LYS A 154 -24.32 -4.30 -18.02
N GLY A 155 -23.20 -4.83 -17.52
CA GLY A 155 -21.96 -4.86 -18.30
C GLY A 155 -20.85 -5.66 -17.65
N MET A 156 -19.76 -5.87 -18.43
CA MET A 156 -18.57 -6.56 -17.94
C MET A 156 -17.75 -5.67 -17.02
N ILE A 157 -17.53 -6.10 -15.79
CA ILE A 157 -16.65 -5.44 -14.83
C ILE A 157 -15.36 -6.22 -14.64
N LYS A 158 -14.28 -5.48 -14.51
CA LYS A 158 -12.95 -6.02 -14.25
C LYS A 158 -12.79 -6.34 -12.76
N LEU A 159 -12.46 -7.59 -12.43
CA LEU A 159 -12.04 -7.97 -11.09
C LEU A 159 -10.57 -7.60 -10.89
N HIS A 160 -10.31 -6.58 -10.09
CA HIS A 160 -8.98 -6.02 -9.93
C HIS A 160 -7.98 -6.97 -9.25
N SER A 161 -8.45 -7.85 -8.38
CA SER A 161 -7.64 -8.80 -7.62
C SER A 161 -7.37 -10.13 -8.34
N VAL A 162 -8.00 -10.35 -9.51
CA VAL A 162 -7.91 -11.62 -10.23
C VAL A 162 -7.36 -11.42 -11.63
N LEU A 163 -6.38 -12.24 -11.97
CA LEU A 163 -5.80 -12.34 -13.32
C LEU A 163 -6.16 -13.67 -13.94
N ALA A 164 -6.33 -13.69 -15.26
CA ALA A 164 -6.61 -14.88 -16.04
C ALA A 164 -5.38 -15.29 -16.86
N ARG A 165 -5.04 -16.57 -16.77
CA ARG A 165 -4.14 -17.23 -17.70
C ARG A 165 -4.97 -17.69 -18.89
N LYS A 166 -4.60 -17.33 -20.09
CA LYS A 166 -5.29 -17.71 -21.32
C LYS A 166 -4.40 -18.52 -22.24
N GLU A 167 -5.00 -19.45 -22.93
CA GLU A 167 -4.41 -20.20 -24.03
C GLU A 167 -5.44 -20.27 -25.16
N GLU A 168 -5.08 -19.86 -26.36
CA GLU A 168 -6.00 -19.77 -27.51
C GLU A 168 -7.36 -19.08 -27.19
N ASP A 169 -7.29 -17.92 -26.50
CA ASP A 169 -8.44 -17.15 -26.00
C ASP A 169 -9.32 -17.84 -24.93
N LYS A 170 -9.02 -19.06 -24.53
CA LYS A 170 -9.71 -19.74 -23.44
C LYS A 170 -9.01 -19.49 -22.12
N VAL A 171 -9.80 -19.23 -21.06
CA VAL A 171 -9.29 -19.08 -19.70
C VAL A 171 -8.96 -20.47 -19.15
N ILE A 172 -7.68 -20.76 -18.96
CA ILE A 172 -7.17 -22.04 -18.42
C ILE A 172 -6.90 -21.99 -16.91
N GLY A 173 -6.84 -20.80 -16.32
CA GLY A 173 -6.62 -20.65 -14.88
C GLY A 173 -6.83 -19.22 -14.39
N LEU A 174 -7.15 -19.12 -13.09
CA LEU A 174 -7.29 -17.85 -12.38
C LEU A 174 -6.21 -17.72 -11.32
N ILE A 175 -5.61 -16.55 -11.21
CA ILE A 175 -4.49 -16.27 -10.33
C ILE A 175 -4.81 -15.04 -9.48
N ASN A 176 -4.54 -15.11 -8.19
CA ASN A 176 -4.59 -13.93 -7.34
C ASN A 176 -3.46 -12.97 -7.71
N ARG A 177 -3.80 -11.75 -8.09
CA ARG A 177 -2.87 -10.73 -8.59
C ARG A 177 -1.78 -10.37 -7.57
N ASP A 178 -2.15 -10.18 -6.31
CA ASP A 178 -1.21 -9.74 -5.27
C ASP A 178 -0.24 -10.87 -4.91
N LEU A 179 -0.74 -12.11 -4.82
CA LEU A 179 0.10 -13.27 -4.60
C LEU A 179 1.08 -13.50 -5.74
N ASN A 180 0.62 -13.35 -6.99
CA ASN A 180 1.47 -13.43 -8.19
C ASN A 180 2.58 -12.38 -8.15
N SER A 181 2.21 -11.12 -7.82
CA SER A 181 3.17 -10.02 -7.71
C SER A 181 4.26 -10.30 -6.67
N VAL A 182 3.88 -10.79 -5.48
CA VAL A 182 4.83 -11.16 -4.42
C VAL A 182 5.76 -12.29 -4.86
N LYS A 183 5.25 -13.32 -5.56
CA LYS A 183 6.08 -14.40 -6.09
C LYS A 183 7.08 -13.89 -7.14
N ASN A 184 6.65 -13.00 -8.03
CA ASN A 184 7.54 -12.35 -9.00
C ASN A 184 8.60 -11.47 -8.34
N MET A 185 8.22 -10.70 -7.30
CA MET A 185 9.20 -9.94 -6.50
C MET A 185 10.22 -10.86 -5.84
N LYS A 186 9.80 -12.01 -5.29
CA LYS A 186 10.71 -13.02 -4.74
C LYS A 186 11.66 -13.56 -5.80
N LYS A 187 11.19 -13.81 -7.02
CA LYS A 187 12.04 -14.26 -8.15
C LYS A 187 13.11 -13.21 -8.47
N ILE A 188 12.72 -11.92 -8.56
CA ILE A 188 13.65 -10.81 -8.80
C ILE A 188 14.72 -10.74 -7.70
N VAL A 189 14.32 -10.85 -6.43
CA VAL A 189 15.27 -10.84 -5.30
C VAL A 189 16.23 -12.01 -5.37
N ASN A 190 15.70 -13.23 -5.57
CA ASN A 190 16.53 -14.43 -5.62
C ASN A 190 17.58 -14.35 -6.71
N GLN A 191 17.21 -13.92 -7.92
CA GLN A 191 18.18 -13.76 -9.01
C GLN A 191 19.20 -12.67 -8.69
N TYR A 192 18.74 -11.53 -8.15
CA TYR A 192 19.66 -10.44 -7.80
C TYR A 192 20.67 -10.87 -6.72
N MET A 193 20.27 -11.73 -5.79
CA MET A 193 21.19 -12.27 -4.75
C MET A 193 22.25 -13.23 -5.31
N VAL A 194 21.97 -13.89 -6.44
CA VAL A 194 22.88 -14.86 -7.08
C VAL A 194 23.87 -14.15 -8.01
N ASP A 195 23.38 -13.37 -8.95
CA ASP A 195 24.17 -12.81 -10.07
C ASP A 195 24.12 -11.28 -10.17
N GLN A 196 23.48 -10.62 -9.20
CA GLN A 196 23.25 -9.16 -9.15
C GLN A 196 22.52 -8.61 -10.39
N THR A 197 21.82 -9.46 -11.13
CA THR A 197 21.06 -9.06 -12.30
C THR A 197 19.56 -9.16 -12.03
N ARG A 198 18.79 -8.45 -12.84
CA ARG A 198 17.34 -8.54 -12.83
C ARG A 198 16.89 -9.51 -13.92
N PRO A 199 15.89 -10.39 -13.69
CA PRO A 199 15.37 -11.27 -14.71
C PRO A 199 14.94 -10.51 -15.96
N TYR A 200 15.21 -11.06 -17.15
CA TYR A 200 15.09 -10.35 -18.42
C TYR A 200 13.70 -9.74 -18.62
N ASN A 201 12.63 -10.53 -18.44
CA ASN A 201 11.26 -10.07 -18.69
C ASN A 201 10.79 -8.96 -17.70
N PHE A 202 11.48 -8.77 -16.60
CA PHE A 202 11.18 -7.71 -15.62
C PHE A 202 12.00 -6.44 -15.83
N ARG A 203 12.88 -6.38 -16.84
CA ARG A 203 13.65 -5.17 -17.17
C ARG A 203 12.80 -4.18 -17.94
N ARG A 204 13.08 -2.89 -17.78
CA ARG A 204 12.45 -1.84 -18.58
C ARG A 204 13.06 -1.80 -19.98
N GLY A 205 12.25 -1.48 -21.00
CA GLY A 205 12.73 -1.33 -22.37
C GLY A 205 12.98 -2.65 -23.12
N VAL A 206 12.62 -3.81 -22.54
CA VAL A 206 12.73 -5.11 -23.22
C VAL A 206 11.35 -5.66 -23.59
N GLU A 207 11.28 -6.43 -24.68
CA GLU A 207 10.09 -7.20 -25.03
C GLU A 207 9.97 -8.45 -24.14
N ILE A 208 8.75 -8.94 -23.96
CA ILE A 208 8.48 -10.14 -23.16
C ILE A 208 8.80 -11.37 -24.01
N VAL A 209 9.74 -12.19 -23.55
CA VAL A 209 10.10 -13.47 -24.18
C VAL A 209 9.42 -14.60 -23.41
N LYS A 210 8.75 -15.49 -24.14
CA LYS A 210 8.15 -16.70 -23.55
C LYS A 210 9.26 -17.64 -23.08
N ILE A 211 9.16 -18.07 -21.82
CA ILE A 211 10.07 -19.06 -21.25
C ILE A 211 9.41 -20.42 -21.38
N PRO A 212 10.05 -21.44 -22.02
CA PRO A 212 9.51 -22.78 -22.08
C PRO A 212 9.27 -23.36 -20.68
N ARG A 213 8.16 -24.07 -20.50
CA ARG A 213 7.74 -24.61 -19.18
C ARG A 213 8.77 -25.52 -18.51
N GLU A 214 9.61 -26.20 -19.28
CA GLU A 214 10.65 -27.10 -18.76
C GLU A 214 11.77 -26.41 -17.98
N SER A 215 12.06 -25.14 -18.29
CA SER A 215 13.08 -24.35 -17.58
C SER A 215 12.59 -23.76 -16.26
N SER A 216 11.27 -23.70 -16.02
CA SER A 216 10.70 -23.15 -14.78
C SER A 216 10.77 -24.13 -13.60
N LEU A 217 10.92 -25.42 -13.85
CA LEU A 217 11.00 -26.47 -12.79
C LEU A 217 12.37 -26.56 -12.10
N LYS A 218 13.44 -25.96 -12.65
CA LYS A 218 14.80 -26.07 -12.12
C LYS A 218 15.21 -24.95 -11.16
N HIS A 219 14.35 -23.99 -10.85
CA HIS A 219 14.63 -23.01 -9.80
C HIS A 219 14.07 -23.47 -8.46
N GLY A 220 14.45 -24.69 -8.08
CA GLY A 220 14.28 -25.21 -6.73
C GLY A 220 14.99 -24.27 -5.75
N CYS A 221 14.35 -24.03 -4.62
CA CYS A 221 14.89 -23.25 -3.50
C CYS A 221 16.23 -23.85 -3.05
N PHE A 222 17.35 -23.36 -3.57
CA PHE A 222 18.63 -23.57 -2.94
C PHE A 222 18.76 -22.53 -1.83
N PHE A 223 18.51 -22.94 -0.61
CA PHE A 223 19.09 -22.32 0.56
C PHE A 223 20.59 -22.53 0.48
N VAL A 224 21.34 -21.55 -0.03
CA VAL A 224 22.79 -21.55 0.12
C VAL A 224 23.06 -21.11 1.56
N ASN A 225 23.24 -22.09 2.45
CA ASN A 225 24.02 -21.89 3.66
C ASN A 225 25.44 -21.53 3.22
N ARG A 226 25.78 -20.25 3.19
CA ARG A 226 27.20 -19.86 3.18
C ARG A 226 27.75 -20.08 4.57
N THR A 227 28.35 -21.25 4.77
CA THR A 227 29.38 -21.45 5.79
C THR A 227 30.61 -20.64 5.40
N ASN A 228 31.04 -19.81 6.31
CA ASN A 228 32.35 -19.28 6.63
C ASN A 228 33.49 -19.38 5.59
N HIS A 229 34.07 -18.25 5.29
CA HIS A 229 35.51 -17.98 5.56
C HIS A 229 35.66 -16.53 5.98
#